data_b6cb3ca443aa065b2d2f86de619281cd
#
_entry.id   b6cb3ca443aa065b2d2f86de619281cd
#
_cell.length_a   1.000
_cell.length_b   1.000
_cell.length_c   1.000
_cell.angle_alpha   90.00
_cell.angle_beta   90.00
_cell.angle_gamma   90.00
#
_symmetry.space_group_name_H-M   'P 1'
#
loop_
_entity.id
_entity.type
_entity.pdbx_description
1 polymer ?
#
loop_
_entity_poly.entity_id
_entity_poly.type
_entity_poly.pdbx_seq_one_letter_code
_entity_poly.pdbx_strand_id
1 'polypeptide(L)'
;IRVSDDEVPTVIGALVTSEEEADALKVPEVGAARTGLYVEAIAKACKLITDRPVFAGVIGPFSLAGRLMDVTEALVNCYTEPDMVHKTMEKATEFLIQYCLAYKATGASGIVMAEPLTGLLSPDMAAEFSEPYVKRIVDAVQDDEFIIIYHNCGNTANITLDSIFSNG
;
A
#
# COMPACT_ATOMS: atom_id res chain seq x y z
N ILE A 1 16.05 -3.00 -8.89
CA ILE A 1 15.12 -2.00 -9.48
C ILE A 1 15.79 -1.40 -10.70
N ARG A 2 15.11 -1.42 -11.84
CA ARG A 2 15.52 -0.69 -13.03
C ARG A 2 14.98 0.73 -12.94
N VAL A 3 15.85 1.70 -13.05
CA VAL A 3 15.50 3.13 -13.07
C VAL A 3 16.05 3.73 -14.36
N SER A 4 15.21 4.44 -15.09
CA SER A 4 15.58 5.30 -16.21
C SER A 4 14.93 6.67 -16.04
N ASP A 5 15.40 7.67 -16.76
CA ASP A 5 14.84 9.02 -16.69
C ASP A 5 13.46 9.13 -17.34
N ASP A 6 13.18 8.23 -18.29
CA ASP A 6 11.99 8.26 -19.15
C ASP A 6 10.92 7.22 -18.78
N GLU A 7 11.19 6.32 -17.82
CA GLU A 7 10.27 5.24 -17.46
C GLU A 7 10.00 5.21 -15.96
N VAL A 8 8.83 4.70 -15.59
CA VAL A 8 8.50 4.40 -14.20
C VAL A 8 9.48 3.33 -13.67
N PRO A 9 10.06 3.51 -12.47
CA PRO A 9 10.92 2.50 -11.86
C PRO A 9 10.23 1.14 -11.79
N THR A 10 10.90 0.12 -12.29
CA THR A 10 10.36 -1.25 -12.33
C THR A 10 11.16 -2.16 -11.41
N VAL A 11 10.48 -2.92 -10.57
CA VAL A 11 11.09 -3.99 -9.78
C VAL A 11 11.41 -5.15 -10.72
N ILE A 12 12.66 -5.62 -10.71
CA ILE A 12 13.09 -6.78 -11.49
C ILE A 12 13.46 -7.88 -10.50
N GLY A 13 12.77 -9.00 -10.61
CA GLY A 13 12.91 -10.15 -9.72
C GLY A 13 12.33 -9.90 -8.33
N ALA A 14 12.35 -10.92 -7.49
CA ALA A 14 11.95 -10.83 -6.10
C ALA A 14 13.07 -10.20 -5.24
N LEU A 15 12.69 -9.42 -4.25
CA LEU A 15 13.58 -8.87 -3.21
C LEU A 15 13.46 -9.65 -1.91
N VAL A 16 12.37 -10.38 -1.73
CA VAL A 16 12.08 -11.23 -0.58
C VAL A 16 11.72 -12.61 -1.12
N THR A 17 12.57 -13.59 -0.81
CA THR A 17 12.45 -14.98 -1.26
C THR A 17 12.53 -15.99 -0.11
N SER A 18 12.78 -15.50 1.10
CA SER A 18 12.81 -16.30 2.32
C SER A 18 12.30 -15.51 3.52
N GLU A 19 11.98 -16.22 4.59
CA GLU A 19 11.54 -15.62 5.85
C GLU A 19 12.61 -14.74 6.48
N GLU A 20 13.89 -15.14 6.38
CA GLU A 20 15.03 -14.36 6.88
C GLU A 20 15.18 -13.04 6.10
N GLU A 21 14.94 -13.05 4.79
CA GLU A 21 14.94 -11.82 3.98
C GLU A 21 13.77 -10.91 4.32
N ALA A 22 12.59 -11.48 4.62
CA ALA A 22 11.44 -10.73 5.11
C ALA A 22 11.74 -10.05 6.46
N ASP A 23 12.37 -10.77 7.39
CA ASP A 23 12.80 -10.21 8.68
C ASP A 23 13.85 -9.11 8.52
N ALA A 24 14.80 -9.31 7.61
CA ALA A 24 15.87 -8.34 7.34
C ALA A 24 15.40 -7.10 6.54
N LEU A 25 14.21 -7.16 5.96
CA LEU A 25 13.65 -6.05 5.17
C LEU A 25 13.51 -4.80 6.05
N LYS A 26 14.17 -3.72 5.64
CA LYS A 26 14.11 -2.45 6.35
C LYS A 26 12.97 -1.60 5.82
N VAL A 27 12.19 -1.02 6.72
CA VAL A 27 11.22 0.00 6.38
C VAL A 27 11.97 1.30 6.09
N PRO A 28 11.90 1.84 4.85
CA PRO A 28 12.57 3.09 4.52
C PRO A 28 11.86 4.28 5.17
N GLU A 29 12.60 5.34 5.47
CA GLU A 29 11.99 6.61 5.87
C GLU A 29 11.27 7.25 4.69
N VAL A 30 10.18 7.96 4.98
CA VAL A 30 9.50 8.80 3.98
C VAL A 30 10.46 9.94 3.58
N GLY A 31 10.65 10.10 2.29
CA GLY A 31 11.67 10.99 1.73
C GLY A 31 12.80 10.21 1.06
N ALA A 32 12.98 8.92 1.39
CA ALA A 32 13.92 8.07 0.69
C ALA A 32 13.55 7.94 -0.79
N ALA A 33 14.55 7.89 -1.66
CA ALA A 33 14.42 7.81 -3.11
C ALA A 33 13.43 8.86 -3.67
N ARG A 34 12.39 8.45 -4.39
CA ARG A 34 11.40 9.35 -5.00
C ARG A 34 10.21 9.69 -4.09
N THR A 35 10.09 9.09 -2.92
CA THR A 35 8.91 9.28 -2.06
C THR A 35 8.78 10.73 -1.61
N GLY A 36 9.87 11.41 -1.29
CA GLY A 36 9.89 12.83 -0.96
C GLY A 36 9.38 13.71 -2.11
N LEU A 37 9.77 13.40 -3.35
CA LEU A 37 9.32 14.14 -4.53
C LEU A 37 7.80 14.07 -4.71
N TYR A 38 7.20 12.90 -4.46
CA TYR A 38 5.75 12.74 -4.56
C TYR A 38 5.02 13.51 -3.45
N VAL A 39 5.54 13.50 -2.22
CA VAL A 39 4.98 14.31 -1.12
C VAL A 39 5.06 15.80 -1.44
N GLU A 40 6.20 16.28 -1.96
CA GLU A 40 6.35 17.66 -2.39
C GLU A 40 5.40 18.05 -3.53
N ALA A 41 5.18 17.14 -4.49
CA ALA A 41 4.25 17.37 -5.60
C ALA A 41 2.81 17.55 -5.09
N ILE A 42 2.37 16.71 -4.14
CA ILE A 42 1.05 16.85 -3.52
C ILE A 42 0.97 18.15 -2.71
N ALA A 43 2.00 18.50 -1.94
CA ALA A 43 2.04 19.76 -1.21
C ALA A 43 1.92 21.00 -2.14
N LYS A 44 2.53 20.94 -3.32
CA LYS A 44 2.37 21.98 -4.34
C LYS A 44 0.95 21.98 -4.94
N ALA A 45 0.41 20.80 -5.23
CA ALA A 45 -0.96 20.68 -5.76
C ALA A 45 -1.98 21.27 -4.78
N CYS A 46 -1.89 20.97 -3.49
CA CYS A 46 -2.78 21.52 -2.47
C CYS A 46 -2.73 23.05 -2.37
N LYS A 47 -1.57 23.65 -2.63
CA LYS A 47 -1.43 25.12 -2.65
C LYS A 47 -2.00 25.78 -3.91
N LEU A 48 -1.96 25.07 -5.04
CA LEU A 48 -2.38 25.60 -6.32
C LEU A 48 -3.86 25.34 -6.65
N ILE A 49 -4.39 24.23 -6.16
CA ILE A 49 -5.77 23.79 -6.41
C ILE A 49 -6.58 24.06 -5.15
N THR A 50 -7.38 25.15 -5.17
CA THR A 50 -8.15 25.61 -4.01
C THR A 50 -9.65 25.46 -4.19
N ASP A 51 -10.10 25.02 -5.36
CA ASP A 51 -11.52 24.92 -5.76
C ASP A 51 -12.07 23.50 -5.65
N ARG A 52 -11.21 22.52 -5.35
CA ARG A 52 -11.58 21.10 -5.21
C ARG A 52 -10.60 20.33 -4.34
N PRO A 53 -11.00 19.16 -3.78
CA PRO A 53 -10.11 18.34 -2.98
C PRO A 53 -8.94 17.77 -3.82
N VAL A 54 -7.79 17.61 -3.19
CA VAL A 54 -6.60 16.98 -3.77
C VAL A 54 -6.37 15.65 -3.07
N PHE A 55 -6.23 14.59 -3.86
CA PHE A 55 -5.93 13.23 -3.38
C PHE A 55 -4.55 12.80 -3.84
N ALA A 56 -3.80 12.16 -2.94
CA ALA A 56 -2.58 11.46 -3.31
C ALA A 56 -2.89 10.02 -3.75
N GLY A 57 -1.93 9.36 -4.40
CA GLY A 57 -2.04 7.95 -4.77
C GLY A 57 -1.02 7.10 -4.03
N VAL A 58 -1.44 5.94 -3.55
CA VAL A 58 -0.55 4.92 -2.97
C VAL A 58 -0.92 3.53 -3.49
N ILE A 59 0.03 2.62 -3.46
CA ILE A 59 -0.23 1.20 -3.63
C ILE A 59 -0.75 0.63 -2.32
N GLY A 60 -1.62 -0.38 -2.38
CA GLY A 60 -2.06 -1.08 -1.16
C GLY A 60 -1.02 -2.10 -0.65
N PRO A 61 -1.17 -2.55 0.60
CA PRO A 61 -0.15 -3.35 1.28
C PRO A 61 0.12 -4.71 0.61
N PHE A 62 -0.91 -5.44 0.19
CA PHE A 62 -0.72 -6.73 -0.49
C PHE A 62 -0.10 -6.56 -1.89
N SER A 63 -0.51 -5.54 -2.62
CA SER A 63 0.10 -5.23 -3.91
C SER A 63 1.56 -4.77 -3.78
N LEU A 64 1.90 -4.05 -2.70
CA LEU A 64 3.29 -3.69 -2.41
C LEU A 64 4.13 -4.94 -2.06
N ALA A 65 3.63 -5.80 -1.16
CA ALA A 65 4.27 -7.06 -0.81
C ALA A 65 4.47 -7.96 -2.04
N GLY A 66 3.46 -8.07 -2.90
CA GLY A 66 3.57 -8.81 -4.16
C GLY A 66 4.63 -8.24 -5.11
N ARG A 67 4.92 -6.94 -5.06
CA ARG A 67 6.05 -6.36 -5.82
C ARG A 67 7.40 -6.71 -5.21
N LEU A 68 7.47 -6.91 -3.90
CA LEU A 68 8.70 -7.30 -3.21
C LEU A 68 9.03 -8.79 -3.36
N MET A 69 8.00 -9.65 -3.39
CA MET A 69 8.14 -11.11 -3.47
C MET A 69 8.05 -11.70 -4.88
N ASP A 70 7.71 -10.91 -5.90
CA ASP A 70 7.08 -11.31 -7.16
C ASP A 70 5.60 -11.68 -6.98
N VAL A 71 4.76 -11.28 -7.93
CA VAL A 71 3.29 -11.43 -7.82
C VAL A 71 2.86 -12.89 -7.75
N THR A 72 3.44 -13.73 -8.60
CA THR A 72 3.11 -15.17 -8.64
C THR A 72 3.56 -15.85 -7.36
N GLU A 73 4.77 -15.58 -6.93
CA GLU A 73 5.35 -16.14 -5.71
C GLU A 73 4.58 -15.68 -4.48
N ALA A 74 4.16 -14.42 -4.41
CA ALA A 74 3.33 -13.92 -3.30
C ALA A 74 2.03 -14.70 -3.13
N LEU A 75 1.34 -15.02 -4.24
CA LEU A 75 0.10 -15.81 -4.22
C LEU A 75 0.35 -17.26 -3.79
N VAL A 76 1.45 -17.87 -4.25
CA VAL A 76 1.85 -19.23 -3.85
C VAL A 76 2.25 -19.25 -2.37
N ASN A 77 3.03 -18.28 -1.93
CA ASN A 77 3.57 -18.20 -0.57
C ASN A 77 2.49 -17.95 0.49
N CYS A 78 1.35 -17.39 0.13
CA CYS A 78 0.19 -17.38 1.03
C CYS A 78 -0.22 -18.78 1.51
N TYR A 79 0.08 -19.83 0.74
CA TYR A 79 -0.20 -21.23 1.09
C TYR A 79 1.02 -21.98 1.61
N THR A 80 2.22 -21.67 1.11
CA THR A 80 3.43 -22.44 1.38
C THR A 80 4.30 -21.83 2.48
N GLU A 81 4.33 -20.51 2.58
CA GLU A 81 5.19 -19.73 3.48
C GLU A 81 4.43 -18.53 4.07
N PRO A 82 3.28 -18.76 4.76
CA PRO A 82 2.42 -17.67 5.24
C PRO A 82 3.14 -16.71 6.18
N ASP A 83 4.03 -17.19 7.04
CA ASP A 83 4.79 -16.36 7.97
C ASP A 83 5.69 -15.34 7.24
N MET A 84 6.33 -15.75 6.15
CA MET A 84 7.11 -14.84 5.30
C MET A 84 6.22 -13.75 4.69
N VAL A 85 5.01 -14.12 4.22
CA VAL A 85 4.04 -13.15 3.67
C VAL A 85 3.63 -12.17 4.74
N HIS A 86 3.22 -12.64 5.92
CA HIS A 86 2.83 -11.78 7.04
C HIS A 86 3.94 -10.81 7.44
N LYS A 87 5.19 -11.26 7.57
CA LYS A 87 6.33 -10.40 7.87
C LYS A 87 6.55 -9.31 6.82
N THR A 88 6.45 -9.66 5.54
CA THR A 88 6.55 -8.71 4.44
C THR A 88 5.39 -7.70 4.48
N MET A 89 4.17 -8.16 4.76
CA MET A 89 2.98 -7.32 4.91
C MET A 89 3.11 -6.34 6.07
N GLU A 90 3.67 -6.77 7.21
CA GLU A 90 3.95 -5.89 8.36
C GLU A 90 4.84 -4.71 7.96
N LYS A 91 5.96 -5.00 7.29
CA LYS A 91 6.90 -3.96 6.82
C LYS A 91 6.28 -3.02 5.79
N ALA A 92 5.52 -3.58 4.84
CA ALA A 92 4.80 -2.80 3.83
C ALA A 92 3.77 -1.86 4.47
N THR A 93 3.00 -2.38 5.43
CA THR A 93 1.96 -1.61 6.15
C THR A 93 2.56 -0.49 6.98
N GLU A 94 3.64 -0.77 7.73
CA GLU A 94 4.37 0.24 8.50
C GLU A 94 4.84 1.40 7.62
N PHE A 95 5.45 1.10 6.48
CA PHE A 95 5.85 2.12 5.51
C PHE A 95 4.66 2.93 5.00
N LEU A 96 3.57 2.25 4.61
CA LEU A 96 2.40 2.90 4.02
C LEU A 96 1.68 3.81 5.03
N ILE A 97 1.61 3.45 6.31
CA ILE A 97 1.08 4.33 7.36
C ILE A 97 1.89 5.64 7.41
N GLN A 98 3.21 5.55 7.49
CA GLN A 98 4.09 6.73 7.54
C GLN A 98 3.94 7.58 6.27
N TYR A 99 3.85 6.92 5.12
CA TYR A 99 3.72 7.60 3.83
C TYR A 99 2.38 8.31 3.68
N CYS A 100 1.28 7.69 4.11
CA CYS A 100 -0.05 8.31 4.13
C CYS A 100 -0.11 9.48 5.10
N LEU A 101 0.50 9.37 6.29
CA LEU A 101 0.61 10.48 7.24
C LEU A 101 1.41 11.66 6.67
N ALA A 102 2.46 11.39 5.89
CA ALA A 102 3.20 12.44 5.20
C ALA A 102 2.33 13.16 4.15
N TYR A 103 1.49 12.44 3.41
CA TYR A 103 0.51 13.08 2.51
C TYR A 103 -0.53 13.88 3.28
N LYS A 104 -1.06 13.35 4.38
CA LYS A 104 -2.00 14.07 5.26
C LYS A 104 -1.43 15.40 5.73
N ALA A 105 -0.15 15.43 6.11
CA ALA A 105 0.54 16.64 6.55
C ALA A 105 0.70 17.70 5.44
N THR A 106 0.49 17.35 4.15
CA THR A 106 0.51 18.32 3.04
C THR A 106 -0.76 19.14 2.90
N GLY A 107 -1.83 18.78 3.61
CA GLY A 107 -3.17 19.34 3.44
C GLY A 107 -3.98 18.65 2.33
N ALA A 108 -3.56 17.47 1.88
CA ALA A 108 -4.37 16.64 0.98
C ALA A 108 -5.66 16.20 1.68
N SER A 109 -6.73 16.04 0.92
CA SER A 109 -8.05 15.60 1.42
C SER A 109 -8.15 14.08 1.58
N GLY A 110 -7.13 13.35 1.16
CA GLY A 110 -7.09 11.89 1.27
C GLY A 110 -6.14 11.23 0.29
N ILE A 111 -6.28 9.92 0.21
CA ILE A 111 -5.53 9.07 -0.74
C ILE A 111 -6.45 8.16 -1.53
N VAL A 112 -6.01 7.79 -2.73
CA VAL A 112 -6.53 6.64 -3.48
C VAL A 112 -5.54 5.50 -3.30
N MET A 113 -5.95 4.45 -2.60
CA MET A 113 -5.15 3.25 -2.37
C MET A 113 -5.48 2.21 -3.45
N ALA A 114 -4.53 1.97 -4.35
CA ALA A 114 -4.67 0.97 -5.41
C ALA A 114 -4.22 -0.42 -4.91
N GLU A 115 -5.17 -1.36 -4.81
CA GLU A 115 -4.94 -2.72 -4.31
C GLU A 115 -5.40 -3.80 -5.33
N PRO A 116 -4.84 -3.80 -6.55
CA PRO A 116 -5.31 -4.69 -7.60
C PRO A 116 -5.05 -6.18 -7.33
N LEU A 117 -4.01 -6.53 -6.57
CA LEU A 117 -3.65 -7.94 -6.36
C LEU A 117 -4.61 -8.66 -5.41
N THR A 118 -5.29 -7.95 -4.52
CA THR A 118 -6.31 -8.55 -3.65
C THR A 118 -7.47 -9.16 -4.45
N GLY A 119 -7.77 -8.62 -5.64
CA GLY A 119 -8.76 -9.21 -6.54
C GLY A 119 -8.42 -10.61 -7.08
N LEU A 120 -7.19 -11.08 -6.88
CA LEU A 120 -6.72 -12.43 -7.24
C LEU A 120 -6.84 -13.42 -6.07
N LEU A 121 -7.07 -12.95 -4.85
CA LEU A 121 -7.21 -13.78 -3.66
C LEU A 121 -8.62 -14.38 -3.57
N SER A 122 -8.73 -15.55 -2.93
CA SER A 122 -10.03 -16.03 -2.46
C SER A 122 -10.53 -15.15 -1.31
N PRO A 123 -11.84 -15.22 -0.92
CA PRO A 123 -12.34 -14.47 0.22
C PRO A 123 -11.57 -14.73 1.51
N ASP A 124 -11.27 -15.99 1.83
CA ASP A 124 -10.52 -16.37 3.04
C ASP A 124 -9.10 -15.79 3.01
N MET A 125 -8.44 -15.85 1.86
CA MET A 125 -7.10 -15.28 1.69
C MET A 125 -7.11 -13.76 1.77
N ALA A 126 -8.12 -13.10 1.24
CA ALA A 126 -8.27 -11.65 1.36
C ALA A 126 -8.48 -11.24 2.82
N ALA A 127 -9.31 -11.98 3.55
CA ALA A 127 -9.56 -11.75 4.97
C ALA A 127 -8.30 -11.96 5.84
N GLU A 128 -7.39 -12.84 5.44
CA GLU A 128 -6.15 -13.11 6.17
C GLU A 128 -5.00 -12.17 5.74
N PHE A 129 -4.74 -12.05 4.44
CA PHE A 129 -3.54 -11.40 3.93
C PHE A 129 -3.74 -9.96 3.42
N SER A 130 -4.96 -9.43 3.38
CA SER A 130 -5.19 -8.07 2.90
C SER A 130 -5.98 -7.20 3.87
N GLU A 131 -7.19 -7.62 4.24
CA GLU A 131 -8.12 -6.79 5.01
C GLU A 131 -7.55 -6.26 6.34
N PRO A 132 -6.87 -7.08 7.20
CA PRO A 132 -6.34 -6.59 8.47
C PRO A 132 -5.27 -5.50 8.30
N TYR A 133 -4.49 -5.58 7.24
CA TYR A 133 -3.43 -4.64 6.95
C TYR A 133 -3.96 -3.32 6.39
N VAL A 134 -4.96 -3.40 5.49
CA VAL A 134 -5.66 -2.20 5.00
C VAL A 134 -6.40 -1.51 6.15
N LYS A 135 -7.09 -2.28 7.00
CA LYS A 135 -7.76 -1.75 8.19
C LYS A 135 -6.81 -1.00 9.11
N ARG A 136 -5.63 -1.52 9.38
CA ARG A 136 -4.60 -0.84 10.19
C ARG A 136 -4.19 0.51 9.59
N ILE A 137 -4.09 0.61 8.27
CA ILE A 137 -3.79 1.89 7.61
C ILE A 137 -4.99 2.84 7.79
N VAL A 138 -6.22 2.37 7.57
CA VAL A 138 -7.43 3.17 7.76
C VAL A 138 -7.50 3.70 9.19
N ASP A 139 -7.37 2.83 10.19
CA ASP A 139 -7.45 3.19 11.61
C ASP A 139 -6.37 4.21 12.03
N ALA A 140 -5.18 4.14 11.41
CA ALA A 140 -4.08 5.03 11.74
C ALA A 140 -4.14 6.40 11.05
N VAL A 141 -4.85 6.51 9.92
CA VAL A 141 -4.70 7.66 9.01
C VAL A 141 -6.01 8.40 8.76
N GLN A 142 -7.14 7.68 8.62
CA GLN A 142 -8.42 8.26 8.24
C GLN A 142 -9.06 9.06 9.39
N ASP A 143 -9.63 10.21 9.05
CA ASP A 143 -10.50 11.00 9.91
C ASP A 143 -11.49 11.81 9.07
N ASP A 144 -12.19 12.77 9.69
CA ASP A 144 -13.22 13.59 9.03
C ASP A 144 -12.66 14.50 7.92
N GLU A 145 -11.35 14.78 7.93
CA GLU A 145 -10.68 15.68 6.99
C GLU A 145 -9.80 14.94 5.97
N PHE A 146 -9.48 13.67 6.22
CA PHE A 146 -8.60 12.87 5.38
C PHE A 146 -9.18 11.47 5.16
N ILE A 147 -9.67 11.21 3.97
CA ILE A 147 -10.35 9.95 3.61
C ILE A 147 -9.48 9.01 2.78
N ILE A 148 -9.74 7.72 2.90
CA ILE A 148 -9.11 6.69 2.09
C ILE A 148 -10.14 6.16 1.09
N ILE A 149 -9.81 6.27 -0.20
CA ILE A 149 -10.56 5.65 -1.29
C ILE A 149 -9.86 4.35 -1.65
N TYR A 150 -10.48 3.22 -1.30
CA TYR A 150 -9.95 1.90 -1.67
C TYR A 150 -10.32 1.56 -3.10
N HIS A 151 -9.31 1.37 -3.95
CA HIS A 151 -9.48 1.08 -5.37
C HIS A 151 -8.95 -0.31 -5.71
N ASN A 152 -9.85 -1.24 -5.98
CA ASN A 152 -9.54 -2.56 -6.49
C ASN A 152 -10.05 -2.67 -7.94
N CYS A 153 -9.13 -2.87 -8.89
CA CYS A 153 -9.45 -3.05 -10.31
C CYS A 153 -9.91 -4.47 -10.65
N GLY A 154 -9.86 -5.40 -9.69
CA GLY A 154 -10.14 -6.81 -9.87
C GLY A 154 -11.52 -7.23 -9.37
N ASN A 155 -11.63 -8.49 -8.99
CA ASN A 155 -12.86 -9.03 -8.40
C ASN A 155 -13.05 -8.49 -6.97
N THR A 156 -14.05 -7.64 -6.79
CA THR A 156 -14.39 -7.03 -5.49
C THR A 156 -15.32 -7.90 -4.64
N ALA A 157 -15.89 -8.97 -5.20
CA ALA A 157 -16.77 -9.88 -4.44
C ALA A 157 -16.04 -10.66 -3.33
N ASN A 158 -14.72 -10.67 -3.38
CA ASN A 158 -13.86 -11.37 -2.42
C ASN A 158 -13.42 -10.48 -1.25
N ILE A 159 -13.86 -9.23 -1.19
CA ILE A 159 -13.42 -8.25 -0.19
C ILE A 159 -14.61 -7.81 0.63
N THR A 160 -14.50 -7.93 1.94
CA THR A 160 -15.51 -7.45 2.87
C THR A 160 -15.19 -6.02 3.27
N LEU A 161 -15.77 -5.04 2.58
CA LEU A 161 -15.53 -3.61 2.87
C LEU A 161 -15.88 -3.26 4.32
N ASP A 162 -16.90 -3.89 4.90
CA ASP A 162 -17.29 -3.66 6.29
C ASP A 162 -16.16 -4.01 7.27
N SER A 163 -15.33 -5.02 6.98
CA SER A 163 -14.17 -5.36 7.84
C SER A 163 -13.07 -4.32 7.80
N ILE A 164 -12.95 -3.59 6.69
CA ILE A 164 -11.92 -2.57 6.47
C ILE A 164 -12.36 -1.21 7.05
N PHE A 165 -13.60 -0.82 6.84
CA PHE A 165 -14.11 0.53 7.13
C PHE A 165 -15.09 0.61 8.30
N SER A 166 -15.39 -0.52 8.97
CA SER A 166 -16.28 -0.54 10.14
C SER A 166 -15.59 0.05 11.37
N ASN A 167 -15.48 1.35 11.41
CA ASN A 167 -15.39 2.06 12.67
C ASN A 167 -16.70 2.83 12.82
N GLY A 168 -17.62 2.15 13.48
CA GLY A 168 -18.87 2.54 14.04
C GLY A 168 -19.54 3.81 13.60
#